data_32145b14e01022090158373e82d6297c
#
_entry.id   32145b14e01022090158373e82d6297c
#
_cell.length_a   1.000
_cell.length_b   1.000
_cell.length_c   1.000
_cell.angle_alpha   90.00
_cell.angle_beta   90.00
_cell.angle_gamma   90.00
#
_symmetry.space_group_name_H-M   'P 1'
#
loop_
_entity.id
_entity.type
_entity.pdbx_description
1 polymer ?
#
loop_
_entity_poly.entity_id
_entity_poly.type
_entity_poly.pdbx_seq_one_letter_code
_entity_poly.pdbx_strand_id
1 'polypeptide(L)'
;RYLEERGYGFQVGPARVPIVPAAVIFDLWVDDFAKKEALHPIGTRIRPDMQAGYRACEAANTDPVEQGNVGAGTGATLGKLNGPDCAMKGGIGSASLCVQGITVAALVVCNALGDVIDPQTGQLLAGARVSAQSRELLDIRQAQLSGQSIAKPQAGSNTTIGVVATDAFLTKPQAHRLAQVAH
;
A
#
# COMPACT_ATOMS: atom_id res chain seq x y z
N ARG A 1 -19.34 -5.41 -10.67
CA ARG A 1 -20.69 -5.68 -10.15
C ARG A 1 -21.19 -4.52 -9.30
N TYR A 2 -20.61 -4.23 -8.10
CA TYR A 2 -21.07 -3.14 -7.20
C TYR A 2 -21.27 -1.79 -7.92
N LEU A 3 -20.26 -1.36 -8.69
CA LEU A 3 -20.32 -0.11 -9.44
C LEU A 3 -21.34 -0.16 -10.58
N GLU A 4 -21.42 -1.27 -11.28
CA GLU A 4 -22.37 -1.50 -12.37
C GLU A 4 -23.82 -1.44 -11.87
N GLU A 5 -24.13 -2.11 -10.75
CA GLU A 5 -25.47 -2.07 -10.11
C GLU A 5 -25.89 -0.64 -9.71
N ARG A 6 -24.91 0.26 -9.50
CA ARG A 6 -25.13 1.69 -9.19
C ARG A 6 -25.02 2.61 -10.40
N GLY A 7 -24.92 2.05 -11.60
CA GLY A 7 -24.88 2.81 -12.84
C GLY A 7 -23.54 3.48 -13.13
N TYR A 8 -22.46 3.11 -12.43
CA TYR A 8 -21.11 3.58 -12.73
C TYR A 8 -20.44 2.69 -13.76
N GLY A 9 -19.68 3.31 -14.67
CA GLY A 9 -18.90 2.62 -15.69
C GLY A 9 -19.12 3.20 -17.08
N PHE A 10 -18.28 2.77 -18.01
CA PHE A 10 -18.40 3.14 -19.42
C PHE A 10 -19.57 2.39 -20.06
N GLN A 11 -20.43 3.11 -20.77
CA GLN A 11 -21.60 2.52 -21.42
C GLN A 11 -21.19 1.76 -22.67
N VAL A 12 -21.52 0.47 -22.74
CA VAL A 12 -21.32 -0.39 -23.91
C VAL A 12 -22.64 -1.10 -24.21
N GLY A 13 -23.36 -0.64 -25.20
CA GLY A 13 -24.70 -1.15 -25.47
C GLY A 13 -25.59 -1.12 -24.23
N PRO A 14 -26.22 -2.23 -23.81
CA PRO A 14 -27.06 -2.29 -22.61
C PRO A 14 -26.26 -2.39 -21.30
N ALA A 15 -24.95 -2.63 -21.36
CA ALA A 15 -24.12 -2.87 -20.21
C ALA A 15 -23.31 -1.63 -19.80
N ARG A 16 -22.96 -1.54 -18.50
CA ARG A 16 -21.95 -0.63 -17.99
C ARG A 16 -20.72 -1.40 -17.55
N VAL A 17 -19.55 -0.95 -17.99
CA VAL A 17 -18.27 -1.59 -17.72
C VAL A 17 -17.45 -0.67 -16.83
N PRO A 18 -17.40 -0.92 -15.51
CA PRO A 18 -16.48 -0.21 -14.62
C PRO A 18 -15.03 -0.58 -14.96
N ILE A 19 -14.17 0.44 -15.04
CA ILE A 19 -12.73 0.24 -15.23
C ILE A 19 -12.08 0.51 -13.89
N VAL A 20 -11.58 -0.55 -13.24
CA VAL A 20 -11.01 -0.50 -11.89
C VAL A 20 -9.57 -1.01 -11.96
N PRO A 21 -8.57 -0.10 -11.98
CA PRO A 21 -7.18 -0.52 -11.80
C PRO A 21 -7.00 -1.17 -10.44
N ALA A 22 -6.19 -2.21 -10.37
CA ALA A 22 -5.95 -2.94 -9.13
C ALA A 22 -4.51 -3.41 -9.04
N ALA A 23 -4.00 -3.49 -7.81
CA ALA A 23 -2.76 -4.14 -7.49
C ALA A 23 -2.93 -4.93 -6.18
N VAL A 24 -2.06 -5.93 -5.98
CA VAL A 24 -2.14 -6.83 -4.84
C VAL A 24 -1.10 -6.44 -3.80
N ILE A 25 -1.52 -6.32 -2.55
CA ILE A 25 -0.62 -6.30 -1.41
C ILE A 25 -0.38 -7.75 -0.99
N PHE A 26 0.88 -8.21 -1.12
CA PHE A 26 1.25 -9.56 -0.70
C PHE A 26 1.57 -9.54 0.80
N ASP A 27 0.72 -10.17 1.60
CA ASP A 27 0.77 -10.18 3.06
C ASP A 27 0.53 -11.57 3.68
N LEU A 28 0.67 -12.62 2.90
CA LEU A 28 0.40 -14.00 3.33
C LEU A 28 1.38 -14.54 4.38
N TRP A 29 2.44 -13.81 4.68
CA TRP A 29 3.48 -14.23 5.63
C TRP A 29 3.32 -13.64 7.03
N VAL A 30 2.36 -12.78 7.25
CA VAL A 30 2.28 -11.99 8.50
C VAL A 30 2.13 -12.87 9.74
N ASP A 31 1.40 -13.97 9.63
CA ASP A 31 1.23 -14.92 10.74
C ASP A 31 2.49 -15.73 11.05
N ASP A 32 3.36 -15.96 10.05
CA ASP A 32 4.55 -16.79 10.20
C ASP A 32 5.70 -16.05 10.88
N PHE A 33 5.80 -14.73 10.68
CA PHE A 33 6.80 -13.90 11.38
C PHE A 33 6.60 -13.88 12.90
N ALA A 34 5.36 -14.03 13.37
CA ALA A 34 5.06 -14.00 14.79
C ALA A 34 5.32 -15.35 15.50
N LYS A 35 5.27 -16.46 14.79
CA LYS A 35 5.21 -17.79 15.40
C LYS A 35 6.44 -18.67 15.19
N LYS A 36 7.38 -18.33 14.32
CA LYS A 36 8.54 -19.16 13.92
C LYS A 36 8.20 -20.63 13.53
N GLU A 37 6.94 -20.91 13.31
CA GLU A 37 6.48 -22.22 12.88
C GLU A 37 6.30 -22.22 11.36
N ALA A 38 6.51 -23.38 10.75
CA ALA A 38 6.34 -23.55 9.31
C ALA A 38 4.95 -23.10 8.87
N LEU A 39 4.89 -22.38 7.75
CA LEU A 39 3.71 -21.89 7.06
C LEU A 39 2.47 -22.78 7.33
N HIS A 40 1.51 -22.29 8.11
CA HIS A 40 0.30 -23.06 8.33
C HIS A 40 -0.46 -23.14 7.00
N PRO A 41 -0.65 -24.33 6.41
CA PRO A 41 -1.16 -24.46 5.03
C PRO A 41 -2.53 -23.81 4.82
N ILE A 42 -3.28 -23.57 5.90
CA ILE A 42 -4.62 -22.99 5.87
C ILE A 42 -4.56 -21.47 5.74
N GLY A 43 -3.69 -20.78 6.49
CA GLY A 43 -3.59 -19.30 6.47
C GLY A 43 -3.20 -18.77 5.09
N THR A 44 -2.29 -19.45 4.40
CA THR A 44 -1.85 -19.06 3.05
C THR A 44 -2.92 -19.25 1.96
N ARG A 45 -4.01 -19.94 2.26
CA ARG A 45 -5.12 -20.17 1.32
C ARG A 45 -6.28 -19.20 1.49
N ILE A 46 -6.30 -18.43 2.58
CA ILE A 46 -7.34 -17.41 2.82
C ILE A 46 -6.98 -16.16 2.01
N ARG A 47 -7.84 -15.78 1.10
CA ARG A 47 -7.66 -14.61 0.22
C ARG A 47 -8.96 -13.82 0.13
N PRO A 48 -8.89 -12.50 -0.08
CA PRO A 48 -10.08 -11.74 -0.39
C PRO A 48 -10.69 -12.25 -1.70
N ASP A 49 -11.97 -12.49 -1.67
CA ASP A 49 -12.79 -12.92 -2.79
C ASP A 49 -13.68 -11.79 -3.32
N MET A 50 -14.53 -12.10 -4.27
CA MET A 50 -15.50 -11.16 -4.82
C MET A 50 -16.45 -10.60 -3.77
N GLN A 51 -16.83 -11.42 -2.78
CA GLN A 51 -17.69 -11.01 -1.68
C GLN A 51 -16.99 -10.03 -0.74
N ALA A 52 -15.72 -10.25 -0.46
CA ALA A 52 -14.91 -9.34 0.34
C ALA A 52 -14.81 -7.96 -0.33
N GLY A 53 -14.55 -7.93 -1.65
CA GLY A 53 -14.54 -6.69 -2.43
C GLY A 53 -15.89 -5.97 -2.45
N TYR A 54 -16.97 -6.71 -2.58
CA TYR A 54 -18.32 -6.14 -2.57
C TYR A 54 -18.64 -5.51 -1.20
N ARG A 55 -18.40 -6.23 -0.10
CA ARG A 55 -18.59 -5.71 1.27
C ARG A 55 -17.72 -4.51 1.57
N ALA A 56 -16.48 -4.48 1.07
CA ALA A 56 -15.61 -3.31 1.21
C ALA A 56 -16.21 -2.06 0.55
N CYS A 57 -16.82 -2.24 -0.62
CA CYS A 57 -17.54 -1.14 -1.28
C CYS A 57 -18.81 -0.71 -0.52
N GLU A 58 -19.53 -1.65 0.10
CA GLU A 58 -20.72 -1.34 0.92
C GLU A 58 -20.36 -0.60 2.21
N ALA A 59 -19.22 -0.97 2.80
CA ALA A 59 -18.72 -0.35 4.03
C ALA A 59 -18.03 1.01 3.80
N ALA A 60 -17.78 1.39 2.54
CA ALA A 60 -17.16 2.67 2.23
C ALA A 60 -18.00 3.83 2.73
N ASN A 61 -17.38 4.76 3.44
CA ASN A 61 -18.02 5.93 4.03
C ASN A 61 -17.12 7.16 3.92
N THR A 62 -17.57 8.28 4.49
CA THR A 62 -16.84 9.57 4.49
C THR A 62 -16.21 9.89 5.84
N ASP A 63 -16.18 8.95 6.76
CA ASP A 63 -15.53 9.12 8.05
C ASP A 63 -14.01 9.27 7.90
N PRO A 64 -13.33 9.83 8.92
CA PRO A 64 -11.87 9.89 8.92
C PRO A 64 -11.26 8.50 8.73
N VAL A 65 -10.30 8.39 7.80
CA VAL A 65 -9.64 7.13 7.51
C VAL A 65 -8.77 6.71 8.69
N GLU A 66 -9.02 5.52 9.23
CA GLU A 66 -8.10 4.91 10.19
C GLU A 66 -6.74 4.65 9.51
N GLN A 67 -5.65 4.87 10.25
CA GLN A 67 -4.30 4.73 9.73
C GLN A 67 -3.55 3.58 10.39
N GLY A 68 -2.52 3.09 9.73
CA GLY A 68 -1.67 2.00 10.22
C GLY A 68 -2.11 0.64 9.70
N ASN A 69 -2.08 -0.38 10.58
CA ASN A 69 -2.34 -1.78 10.18
C ASN A 69 -3.83 -2.12 10.15
N VAL A 70 -4.59 -1.37 9.39
CA VAL A 70 -6.04 -1.55 9.22
C VAL A 70 -6.40 -1.67 7.75
N GLY A 71 -7.54 -2.28 7.45
CA GLY A 71 -8.02 -2.45 6.09
C GLY A 71 -6.97 -3.06 5.16
N ALA A 72 -6.72 -2.43 4.02
CA ALA A 72 -5.69 -2.86 3.06
C ALA A 72 -4.26 -2.79 3.61
N GLY A 73 -4.03 -2.07 4.71
CA GLY A 73 -2.74 -1.97 5.39
C GLY A 73 -2.47 -3.05 6.43
N THR A 74 -3.44 -3.94 6.73
CA THR A 74 -3.38 -4.88 7.86
C THR A 74 -2.13 -5.75 7.86
N GLY A 75 -1.76 -6.34 6.74
CA GLY A 75 -0.60 -7.21 6.60
C GLY A 75 0.59 -6.55 5.89
N ALA A 76 0.51 -5.26 5.59
CA ALA A 76 1.59 -4.55 4.91
C ALA A 76 2.86 -4.48 5.78
N THR A 77 4.01 -4.67 5.15
CA THR A 77 5.34 -4.60 5.78
C THR A 77 6.30 -3.77 4.95
N LEU A 78 7.36 -3.26 5.55
CA LEU A 78 8.38 -2.49 4.88
C LEU A 78 9.78 -2.79 5.44
N GLY A 79 10.83 -2.32 4.76
CA GLY A 79 12.22 -2.57 5.19
C GLY A 79 12.66 -4.03 5.05
N LYS A 80 12.26 -4.71 3.98
CA LYS A 80 12.48 -6.17 3.81
C LYS A 80 13.86 -6.53 3.27
N LEU A 81 14.68 -5.55 2.86
CA LEU A 81 15.99 -5.79 2.26
C LEU A 81 17.02 -6.40 3.23
N ASN A 82 16.83 -6.24 4.54
CA ASN A 82 17.66 -6.90 5.56
C ASN A 82 17.06 -8.24 6.04
N GLY A 83 16.18 -8.81 5.22
CA GLY A 83 15.45 -10.05 5.53
C GLY A 83 14.12 -9.80 6.24
N PRO A 84 13.24 -10.79 6.18
CA PRO A 84 11.89 -10.67 6.71
C PRO A 84 11.83 -10.41 8.23
N ASP A 85 12.74 -11.02 9.00
CA ASP A 85 12.79 -10.86 10.46
C ASP A 85 13.14 -9.44 10.90
N CYS A 86 13.78 -8.67 10.02
CA CYS A 86 14.14 -7.28 10.23
C CYS A 86 13.09 -6.29 9.71
N ALA A 87 12.08 -6.77 9.00
CA ALA A 87 11.01 -5.93 8.48
C ALA A 87 10.17 -5.30 9.59
N MET A 88 9.56 -4.17 9.28
CA MET A 88 8.59 -3.48 10.14
C MET A 88 7.20 -3.60 9.55
N LYS A 89 6.19 -3.36 10.38
CA LYS A 89 4.83 -3.15 9.90
C LYS A 89 4.79 -1.91 9.02
N GLY A 90 4.18 -2.06 7.85
CA GLY A 90 3.75 -0.97 7.00
C GLY A 90 2.37 -0.48 7.40
N GLY A 91 1.54 -0.14 6.44
CA GLY A 91 0.18 0.24 6.74
C GLY A 91 -0.44 1.14 5.70
N ILE A 92 -1.62 1.64 6.03
CA ILE A 92 -2.37 2.62 5.26
C ILE A 92 -2.25 3.98 5.91
N GLY A 93 -2.12 5.03 5.10
CA GLY A 93 -2.11 6.41 5.54
C GLY A 93 -2.85 7.31 4.57
N SER A 94 -3.37 8.42 5.06
CA SER A 94 -4.03 9.44 4.25
C SER A 94 -3.57 10.83 4.64
N ALA A 95 -3.54 11.71 3.66
CA ALA A 95 -3.28 13.14 3.86
C ALA A 95 -4.04 13.95 2.82
N SER A 96 -4.35 15.19 3.15
CA SER A 96 -4.97 16.13 2.21
C SER A 96 -4.42 17.54 2.39
N LEU A 97 -4.45 18.30 1.32
CA LEU A 97 -4.05 19.70 1.28
C LEU A 97 -5.08 20.48 0.45
N CYS A 98 -5.47 21.64 0.94
CA CYS A 98 -6.32 22.57 0.20
C CYS A 98 -5.51 23.82 -0.18
N VAL A 99 -5.42 24.10 -1.46
CA VAL A 99 -4.70 25.26 -2.00
C VAL A 99 -5.63 26.03 -2.93
N GLN A 100 -5.87 27.29 -2.63
CA GLN A 100 -6.77 28.16 -3.43
C GLN A 100 -8.15 27.57 -3.70
N GLY A 101 -8.71 26.85 -2.71
CA GLY A 101 -10.03 26.22 -2.82
C GLY A 101 -10.06 24.90 -3.58
N ILE A 102 -8.92 24.41 -4.03
CA ILE A 102 -8.79 23.07 -4.63
C ILE A 102 -8.19 22.12 -3.59
N THR A 103 -8.88 21.03 -3.35
CA THR A 103 -8.40 19.96 -2.46
C THR A 103 -7.70 18.87 -3.26
N VAL A 104 -6.56 18.45 -2.78
CA VAL A 104 -5.86 17.24 -3.23
C VAL A 104 -5.66 16.34 -2.02
N ALA A 105 -6.09 15.10 -2.13
CA ALA A 105 -5.96 14.09 -1.09
C ALA A 105 -5.25 12.85 -1.63
N ALA A 106 -4.53 12.17 -0.75
CA ALA A 106 -3.90 10.89 -1.06
C ALA A 106 -4.25 9.86 0.01
N LEU A 107 -4.49 8.63 -0.40
CA LEU A 107 -4.63 7.45 0.44
C LEU A 107 -3.65 6.40 -0.07
N VAL A 108 -2.71 6.00 0.77
CA VAL A 108 -1.59 5.14 0.34
C VAL A 108 -1.46 3.94 1.26
N VAL A 109 -1.28 2.76 0.67
CA VAL A 109 -0.88 1.54 1.39
C VAL A 109 0.58 1.25 1.07
N CYS A 110 1.40 1.23 2.10
CA CYS A 110 2.83 1.03 1.99
C CYS A 110 3.22 -0.40 2.39
N ASN A 111 3.56 -1.23 1.40
CA ASN A 111 4.13 -2.57 1.55
C ASN A 111 5.49 -2.63 0.85
N ALA A 112 6.34 -1.65 1.14
CA ALA A 112 7.57 -1.39 0.41
C ALA A 112 8.70 -2.37 0.75
N LEU A 113 9.62 -2.53 -0.19
CA LEU A 113 10.88 -3.22 0.03
C LEU A 113 11.85 -2.40 0.88
N GLY A 114 11.93 -1.12 0.60
CA GLY A 114 12.83 -0.15 1.22
C GLY A 114 12.24 0.54 2.43
N ASP A 115 12.81 1.70 2.70
CA ASP A 115 12.54 2.52 3.88
C ASP A 115 11.59 3.67 3.59
N VAL A 116 11.04 4.26 4.63
CA VAL A 116 10.25 5.49 4.59
C VAL A 116 11.11 6.63 5.15
N ILE A 117 11.31 7.66 4.35
CA ILE A 117 12.16 8.80 4.66
C ILE A 117 11.31 10.07 4.65
N ASP A 118 11.47 10.90 5.65
CA ASP A 118 10.89 12.25 5.67
C ASP A 118 11.54 13.09 4.55
N PRO A 119 10.77 13.56 3.57
CA PRO A 119 11.32 14.31 2.46
C PRO A 119 11.85 15.69 2.84
N GLN A 120 11.44 16.25 3.97
CA GLN A 120 11.87 17.57 4.44
C GLN A 120 13.19 17.50 5.21
N THR A 121 13.35 16.50 6.04
CA THR A 121 14.51 16.36 6.93
C THR A 121 15.52 15.33 6.47
N GLY A 122 15.12 14.43 5.56
CA GLY A 122 15.92 13.26 5.17
C GLY A 122 16.01 12.18 6.26
N GLN A 123 15.27 12.33 7.35
CA GLN A 123 15.29 11.41 8.48
C GLN A 123 14.57 10.10 8.10
N LEU A 124 15.16 8.98 8.51
CA LEU A 124 14.57 7.66 8.40
C LEU A 124 13.42 7.52 9.42
N LEU A 125 12.19 7.39 8.94
CA LEU A 125 11.00 7.28 9.77
C LEU A 125 10.65 5.82 10.10
N ALA A 126 10.81 4.93 9.12
CA ALA A 126 10.56 3.51 9.26
C ALA A 126 11.33 2.74 8.18
N GLY A 127 11.67 1.49 8.45
CA GLY A 127 12.47 0.71 7.49
C GLY A 127 12.95 -0.61 8.06
N ALA A 128 14.00 -1.15 7.46
CA ALA A 128 14.65 -2.33 7.98
C ALA A 128 15.26 -2.05 9.35
N ARG A 129 15.16 -3.01 10.26
CA ARG A 129 15.89 -2.98 11.51
C ARG A 129 17.29 -3.56 11.33
N VAL A 130 18.25 -3.12 12.13
CA VAL A 130 19.62 -3.63 12.13
C VAL A 130 19.63 -5.14 12.45
N SER A 131 18.76 -5.58 13.33
CA SER A 131 18.53 -7.00 13.62
C SER A 131 17.07 -7.23 14.06
N ALA A 132 16.64 -8.47 14.11
CA ALA A 132 15.29 -8.86 14.54
C ALA A 132 14.93 -8.37 15.95
N GLN A 133 15.89 -8.21 16.83
CA GLN A 133 15.71 -7.75 18.22
C GLN A 133 15.97 -6.27 18.41
N SER A 134 16.56 -5.60 17.42
CA SER A 134 16.89 -4.19 17.49
C SER A 134 15.65 -3.31 17.19
N ARG A 135 15.61 -2.13 17.79
CA ARG A 135 14.73 -1.02 17.39
C ARG A 135 15.44 0.01 16.51
N GLU A 136 16.76 -0.13 16.37
CA GLU A 136 17.56 0.71 15.49
C GLU A 136 17.28 0.39 14.05
N LEU A 137 17.07 1.42 13.24
CA LEU A 137 16.80 1.30 11.81
C LEU A 137 18.13 1.22 11.04
N LEU A 138 18.17 0.32 10.08
CA LEU A 138 19.23 0.23 9.10
C LEU A 138 18.85 1.11 7.91
N ASP A 139 19.61 2.16 7.64
CA ASP A 139 19.45 2.93 6.41
C ASP A 139 19.89 2.04 5.23
N ILE A 140 18.92 1.45 4.54
CA ILE A 140 19.16 0.54 3.41
C ILE A 140 19.93 1.22 2.29
N ARG A 141 19.70 2.50 2.08
CA ARG A 141 20.39 3.30 1.07
C ARG A 141 21.88 3.42 1.40
N GLN A 142 22.21 3.71 2.65
CA GLN A 142 23.60 3.78 3.10
C GLN A 142 24.26 2.39 3.10
N ALA A 143 23.53 1.36 3.51
CA ALA A 143 24.02 -0.03 3.46
C ALA A 143 24.38 -0.45 2.04
N GLN A 144 23.53 -0.13 1.06
CA GLN A 144 23.82 -0.40 -0.35
C GLN A 144 25.04 0.37 -0.88
N LEU A 145 25.14 1.65 -0.55
CA LEU A 145 26.29 2.48 -0.98
C LEU A 145 27.60 2.03 -0.38
N SER A 146 27.58 1.47 0.84
CA SER A 146 28.77 0.91 1.49
C SER A 146 29.12 -0.51 1.02
N GLY A 147 28.36 -1.08 0.08
CA GLY A 147 28.60 -2.42 -0.45
C GLY A 147 28.15 -3.55 0.49
N GLN A 148 27.32 -3.25 1.50
CA GLN A 148 26.76 -4.28 2.36
C GLN A 148 25.88 -5.23 1.55
N SER A 149 26.06 -6.53 1.74
CA SER A 149 25.19 -7.52 1.12
C SER A 149 23.80 -7.47 1.75
N ILE A 150 22.79 -7.28 0.92
CA ILE A 150 21.40 -7.29 1.32
C ILE A 150 20.66 -8.44 0.66
N ALA A 151 19.61 -8.91 1.30
CA ALA A 151 18.82 -10.02 0.78
C ALA A 151 18.25 -9.68 -0.60
N LYS A 152 18.22 -10.66 -1.50
CA LYS A 152 17.56 -10.49 -2.80
C LYS A 152 16.05 -10.38 -2.60
N PRO A 153 15.41 -9.35 -3.16
CA PRO A 153 13.97 -9.20 -3.05
C PRO A 153 13.25 -10.36 -3.74
N GLN A 154 12.22 -10.88 -3.11
CA GLN A 154 11.33 -11.83 -3.75
C GLN A 154 10.38 -11.08 -4.68
N ALA A 155 10.30 -11.52 -5.94
CA ALA A 155 9.39 -10.95 -6.91
C ALA A 155 7.93 -11.03 -6.43
N GLY A 156 7.15 -9.95 -6.61
CA GLY A 156 5.74 -9.90 -6.27
C GLY A 156 5.42 -9.69 -4.78
N SER A 157 6.43 -9.58 -3.91
CA SER A 157 6.22 -9.42 -2.46
C SER A 157 6.18 -7.97 -1.97
N ASN A 158 6.36 -7.01 -2.87
CA ASN A 158 6.50 -5.61 -2.52
C ASN A 158 5.60 -4.76 -3.39
N THR A 159 4.81 -3.90 -2.76
CA THR A 159 3.81 -3.08 -3.46
C THR A 159 3.56 -1.82 -2.67
N THR A 160 3.57 -0.69 -3.32
CA THR A 160 2.99 0.54 -2.79
C THR A 160 1.87 0.95 -3.74
N ILE A 161 0.67 1.04 -3.24
CA ILE A 161 -0.49 1.51 -4.02
C ILE A 161 -1.08 2.74 -3.38
N GLY A 162 -1.56 3.64 -4.21
CA GLY A 162 -2.18 4.87 -3.74
C GLY A 162 -3.33 5.31 -4.64
N VAL A 163 -4.22 6.06 -4.04
CA VAL A 163 -5.26 6.80 -4.74
C VAL A 163 -5.00 8.27 -4.49
N VAL A 164 -4.96 9.07 -5.54
CA VAL A 164 -4.97 10.53 -5.45
C VAL A 164 -6.34 11.01 -5.89
N ALA A 165 -6.99 11.79 -5.05
CA ALA A 165 -8.30 12.37 -5.30
C ALA A 165 -8.22 13.90 -5.28
N THR A 166 -9.02 14.55 -6.11
CA THR A 166 -9.12 16.00 -6.16
C THR A 166 -10.53 16.42 -6.57
N ASP A 167 -10.96 17.58 -6.13
CA ASP A 167 -12.18 18.27 -6.58
C ASP A 167 -11.95 19.16 -7.82
N ALA A 168 -10.71 19.22 -8.32
CA ALA A 168 -10.42 19.90 -9.58
C ALA A 168 -11.02 19.15 -10.78
N PHE A 169 -11.55 19.90 -11.74
CA PHE A 169 -11.97 19.33 -13.02
C PHE A 169 -10.73 18.93 -13.83
N LEU A 170 -10.57 17.65 -14.08
CA LEU A 170 -9.45 17.11 -14.85
C LEU A 170 -9.94 16.42 -16.12
N THR A 171 -9.25 16.66 -17.21
CA THR A 171 -9.32 15.81 -18.38
C THR A 171 -8.62 14.48 -18.13
N LYS A 172 -8.93 13.44 -18.91
CA LYS A 172 -8.29 12.13 -18.80
C LYS A 172 -6.75 12.18 -18.88
N PRO A 173 -6.13 12.95 -19.80
CA PRO A 173 -4.67 13.13 -19.83
C PRO A 173 -4.11 13.82 -18.57
N GLN A 174 -4.83 14.79 -18.01
CA GLN A 174 -4.42 15.45 -16.77
C GLN A 174 -4.48 14.51 -15.58
N ALA A 175 -5.54 13.71 -15.44
CA ALA A 175 -5.64 12.70 -14.40
C ALA A 175 -4.54 11.65 -14.51
N HIS A 176 -4.20 11.21 -15.74
CA HIS A 176 -3.08 10.32 -15.97
C HIS A 176 -1.74 10.94 -15.58
N ARG A 177 -1.55 12.22 -15.92
CA ARG A 177 -0.33 12.95 -15.53
C ARG A 177 -0.22 13.11 -14.02
N LEU A 178 -1.35 13.39 -13.34
CA LEU A 178 -1.40 13.48 -11.88
C LEU A 178 -0.95 12.15 -11.24
N ALA A 179 -1.48 11.02 -11.72
CA ALA A 179 -1.08 9.70 -11.24
C ALA A 179 0.42 9.42 -11.45
N GLN A 180 0.99 9.84 -12.58
CA GLN A 180 2.42 9.70 -12.84
C GLN A 180 3.29 10.55 -11.92
N VAL A 181 2.87 11.78 -11.61
CA VAL A 181 3.63 12.69 -10.73
C VAL A 181 3.53 12.26 -9.27
N ALA A 182 2.43 11.63 -8.89
CA ALA A 182 2.21 11.12 -7.53
C ALA A 182 3.07 9.89 -7.19
N HIS A 183 3.65 9.23 -8.19
CA HIS A 183 4.54 8.08 -8.03
C HIS A 183 5.97 8.57 -7.78
#